data_ae1a70fee835939aeb9c28bb1c12a200
#
_entry.id   ae1a70fee835939aeb9c28bb1c12a200
#
_cell.length_a   1.000
_cell.length_b   1.000
_cell.length_c   1.000
_cell.angle_alpha   90.00
_cell.angle_beta   90.00
_cell.angle_gamma   90.00
#
_symmetry.space_group_name_H-M   'P 1'
#
loop_
_entity.id
_entity.type
_entity.pdbx_description
1 polymer ?
#
loop_
_entity_poly.entity_id
_entity_poly.type
_entity_poly.pdbx_seq_one_letter_code
_entity_poly.pdbx_strand_id
1 'polypeptide(L)'
;WRRIVSAPDRRGDAPRFERSAAFYGIPYAEAPSGGRRFLAPVPRAPWTAERPALAPSATPQRGSIFDDPAIPEPSVPGDDFLTLNIFTPAPSRTGARLPVLVWIHGGGWSSGSHNSPWYDGAAFNRDGVVTVSIAYRLGFDGYGWVDGSDAPFNRAVLDQVLALEWVRDNIACFGGDPGEVTIGGQSAGGGNVMVLMTCPRARGLFCRAISDSGAVTDIPADAVRSTAREM
;
A
#
# COMPACT_ATOMS: atom_id res chain seq x y z
N TRP A 1 16.25 1.51 -10.46
CA TRP A 1 15.31 2.54 -9.94
C TRP A 1 15.60 3.96 -10.47
N ARG A 2 16.45 4.17 -11.49
CA ARG A 2 17.02 5.51 -11.77
C ARG A 2 16.12 6.46 -12.56
N ARG A 3 14.97 6.05 -13.10
CA ARG A 3 14.05 6.97 -13.79
C ARG A 3 12.60 6.56 -13.64
N ILE A 4 11.88 7.31 -12.83
CA ILE A 4 10.43 7.29 -12.74
C ILE A 4 9.95 8.68 -13.17
N VAL A 5 9.00 8.75 -14.10
CA VAL A 5 8.42 10.02 -14.60
C VAL A 5 7.17 10.31 -13.79
N SER A 6 7.09 11.51 -13.21
CA SER A 6 5.95 11.98 -12.42
C SER A 6 4.86 12.62 -13.26
N ALA A 7 3.62 12.53 -12.80
CA ALA A 7 2.54 13.36 -13.30
C ALA A 7 2.72 14.83 -12.84
N PRO A 8 2.34 15.84 -13.65
CA PRO A 8 2.40 17.25 -13.24
C PRO A 8 1.36 17.56 -12.16
N ASP A 9 1.71 18.48 -11.26
CA ASP A 9 0.85 19.01 -10.19
C ASP A 9 -0.38 19.74 -10.70
N ARG A 10 -1.51 19.60 -9.99
CA ARG A 10 -2.81 20.21 -10.35
C ARG A 10 -3.28 21.34 -9.44
N ARG A 11 -2.51 21.81 -8.42
CA ARG A 11 -2.97 22.87 -7.49
C ARG A 11 -1.90 23.90 -7.16
N GLY A 12 -2.23 25.18 -7.37
CA GLY A 12 -1.49 26.33 -6.90
C GLY A 12 -1.89 26.71 -5.46
N ASP A 13 -0.92 27.23 -4.73
CA ASP A 13 -0.86 27.87 -3.40
C ASP A 13 -0.33 27.03 -2.26
N ALA A 14 0.93 27.31 -1.87
CA ALA A 14 1.53 26.68 -0.71
C ALA A 14 2.67 27.49 -0.06
N PRO A 15 2.77 27.52 1.29
CA PRO A 15 3.80 28.31 1.99
C PRO A 15 5.14 27.60 2.22
N ARG A 16 5.28 26.29 2.03
CA ARG A 16 6.57 25.57 2.24
C ARG A 16 7.09 24.84 1.01
N PHE A 17 6.23 24.15 0.30
CA PHE A 17 6.56 23.46 -0.94
C PHE A 17 5.53 23.85 -1.99
N GLU A 18 5.96 24.55 -3.03
CA GLU A 18 5.09 25.03 -4.11
C GLU A 18 4.66 23.91 -5.07
N ARG A 19 5.26 22.74 -4.97
CA ARG A 19 5.06 21.64 -5.93
C ARG A 19 4.88 20.32 -5.22
N SER A 20 3.97 19.51 -5.74
CA SER A 20 3.80 18.11 -5.41
C SER A 20 3.95 17.27 -6.65
N ALA A 21 4.78 16.26 -6.64
CA ALA A 21 4.90 15.27 -7.70
C ALA A 21 4.21 13.98 -7.29
N ALA A 22 3.44 13.41 -8.20
CA ALA A 22 2.76 12.13 -8.01
C ALA A 22 3.38 11.06 -8.89
N PHE A 23 3.63 9.90 -8.30
CA PHE A 23 4.12 8.69 -8.98
C PHE A 23 3.11 7.59 -8.71
N TYR A 24 2.47 7.06 -9.75
CA TYR A 24 1.43 6.06 -9.65
C TYR A 24 1.90 4.68 -10.09
N GLY A 25 1.37 3.64 -9.43
CA GLY A 25 1.49 2.26 -9.89
C GLY A 25 2.91 1.70 -9.86
N ILE A 26 3.72 2.08 -8.88
CA ILE A 26 5.07 1.53 -8.70
C ILE A 26 4.96 0.13 -8.10
N PRO A 27 5.35 -0.95 -8.79
CA PRO A 27 5.24 -2.29 -8.25
C PRO A 27 6.30 -2.55 -7.18
N TYR A 28 5.88 -3.02 -6.03
CA TYR A 28 6.75 -3.47 -4.95
C TYR A 28 6.92 -4.99 -4.93
N ALA A 29 5.99 -5.72 -5.56
CA ALA A 29 5.98 -7.17 -5.66
C ALA A 29 5.72 -7.63 -7.08
N GLU A 30 6.03 -8.90 -7.37
CA GLU A 30 5.58 -9.58 -8.57
C GLU A 30 4.05 -9.77 -8.54
N ALA A 31 3.40 -9.80 -9.71
CA ALA A 31 1.96 -9.99 -9.81
C ALA A 31 1.50 -11.26 -9.05
N PRO A 32 0.54 -11.15 -8.12
CA PRO A 32 0.05 -12.28 -7.34
C PRO A 32 -1.03 -13.06 -8.11
N SER A 33 -0.70 -13.50 -9.32
CA SER A 33 -1.60 -14.19 -10.24
C SER A 33 -1.02 -15.52 -10.72
N GLY A 34 -1.84 -16.33 -11.38
CA GLY A 34 -1.45 -17.65 -11.83
C GLY A 34 -0.89 -18.50 -10.69
N GLY A 35 0.26 -19.10 -10.87
CA GLY A 35 0.91 -19.92 -9.86
C GLY A 35 1.34 -19.20 -8.56
N ARG A 36 1.31 -17.86 -8.54
CA ARG A 36 1.62 -17.06 -7.33
C ARG A 36 0.41 -16.59 -6.55
N ARG A 37 -0.81 -16.84 -7.03
CA ARG A 37 -2.04 -16.24 -6.49
C ARG A 37 -2.18 -16.38 -4.98
N PHE A 38 -1.94 -17.55 -4.45
CA PHE A 38 -2.12 -17.88 -3.02
C PHE A 38 -0.80 -18.12 -2.28
N LEU A 39 0.32 -17.67 -2.83
CA LEU A 39 1.63 -17.77 -2.20
C LEU A 39 2.02 -16.48 -1.48
N ALA A 40 3.10 -16.54 -0.68
CA ALA A 40 3.75 -15.35 -0.15
C ALA A 40 4.11 -14.37 -1.29
N PRO A 41 4.06 -13.05 -1.05
CA PRO A 41 4.47 -12.10 -2.07
C PRO A 41 5.97 -12.21 -2.35
N VAL A 42 6.34 -12.05 -3.62
CA VAL A 42 7.72 -12.07 -4.07
C VAL A 42 8.16 -10.64 -4.40
N PRO A 43 9.29 -10.15 -3.91
CA PRO A 43 9.79 -8.84 -4.27
C PRO A 43 9.90 -8.66 -5.78
N ARG A 44 9.52 -7.47 -6.27
CA ARG A 44 9.64 -7.16 -7.70
C ARG A 44 11.11 -7.19 -8.13
N ALA A 45 11.36 -7.88 -9.23
CA ALA A 45 12.69 -7.87 -9.83
C ALA A 45 13.11 -6.43 -10.22
N PRO A 46 14.35 -6.02 -9.96
CA PRO A 46 14.85 -4.72 -10.37
C PRO A 46 14.76 -4.54 -11.89
N TRP A 47 14.44 -3.32 -12.33
CA TRP A 47 14.44 -2.97 -13.75
C TRP A 47 15.46 -1.86 -14.04
N THR A 48 15.98 -1.85 -15.24
CA THR A 48 16.99 -0.87 -15.71
C THR A 48 16.39 0.15 -16.68
N ALA A 49 15.30 -0.20 -17.36
CA ALA A 49 14.60 0.69 -18.27
C ALA A 49 13.79 1.75 -17.53
N GLU A 50 13.52 2.86 -18.20
CA GLU A 50 12.57 3.86 -17.70
C GLU A 50 11.16 3.26 -17.61
N ARG A 51 10.47 3.49 -16.49
CA ARG A 51 9.10 3.05 -16.27
C ARG A 51 8.21 4.26 -16.02
N PRO A 52 7.15 4.46 -16.81
CA PRO A 52 6.20 5.52 -16.56
C PRO A 52 5.38 5.23 -15.29
N ALA A 53 5.22 6.25 -14.44
CA ALA A 53 4.40 6.22 -13.22
C ALA A 53 3.35 7.35 -13.28
N LEU A 54 2.62 7.43 -14.39
CA LEU A 54 1.79 8.57 -14.76
C LEU A 54 0.29 8.32 -14.52
N ALA A 55 -0.11 7.08 -14.31
CA ALA A 55 -1.50 6.69 -14.16
C ALA A 55 -1.66 5.59 -13.09
N PRO A 56 -2.83 5.53 -12.43
CA PRO A 56 -3.17 4.45 -11.51
C PRO A 56 -2.98 3.07 -12.15
N SER A 57 -2.44 2.14 -11.37
CA SER A 57 -2.27 0.73 -11.74
C SER A 57 -3.56 -0.08 -11.59
N ALA A 58 -3.50 -1.34 -12.00
CA ALA A 58 -4.51 -2.33 -11.66
C ALA A 58 -4.80 -2.35 -10.15
N THR A 59 -6.02 -2.76 -9.80
CA THR A 59 -6.48 -2.90 -8.42
C THR A 59 -6.81 -4.36 -8.10
N PRO A 60 -6.73 -4.80 -6.84
CA PRO A 60 -7.19 -6.13 -6.46
C PRO A 60 -8.62 -6.38 -6.94
N GLN A 61 -8.90 -7.58 -7.44
CA GLN A 61 -10.27 -7.97 -7.77
C GLN A 61 -11.06 -8.08 -6.48
N ARG A 62 -12.20 -7.42 -6.41
CA ARG A 62 -12.98 -7.25 -5.19
C ARG A 62 -14.46 -7.02 -5.47
N GLY A 63 -15.29 -7.38 -4.49
CA GLY A 63 -16.65 -6.86 -4.40
C GLY A 63 -16.67 -5.54 -3.62
N SER A 64 -17.62 -4.66 -3.89
CA SER A 64 -17.92 -3.52 -3.00
C SER A 64 -18.76 -4.00 -1.81
N ILE A 65 -18.51 -3.45 -0.63
CA ILE A 65 -19.37 -3.66 0.55
C ILE A 65 -20.57 -2.70 0.51
N PHE A 66 -20.51 -1.64 -0.29
CA PHE A 66 -21.54 -0.62 -0.43
C PHE A 66 -21.82 -0.38 -1.90
N ASP A 67 -23.09 -0.16 -2.25
CA ASP A 67 -23.51 0.23 -3.61
C ASP A 67 -22.97 1.62 -3.99
N ASP A 68 -22.90 2.53 -3.02
CA ASP A 68 -22.37 3.89 -3.17
C ASP A 68 -21.39 4.18 -2.00
N PRO A 69 -20.11 3.83 -2.15
CA PRO A 69 -19.13 4.03 -1.09
C PRO A 69 -18.79 5.52 -0.92
N ALA A 70 -18.84 6.02 0.32
CA ALA A 70 -18.48 7.41 0.66
C ALA A 70 -17.04 7.75 0.26
N ILE A 71 -16.13 6.79 0.37
CA ILE A 71 -14.76 6.89 -0.14
C ILE A 71 -14.73 6.27 -1.53
N PRO A 72 -14.39 7.03 -2.59
CA PRO A 72 -14.33 6.48 -3.94
C PRO A 72 -13.39 5.28 -4.03
N GLU A 73 -13.86 4.22 -4.67
CA GLU A 73 -13.11 2.98 -4.86
C GLU A 73 -12.85 2.70 -6.35
N PRO A 74 -11.90 3.40 -7.00
CA PRO A 74 -11.58 3.14 -8.38
C PRO A 74 -11.21 1.67 -8.60
N SER A 75 -11.75 1.07 -9.65
CA SER A 75 -11.45 -0.29 -10.06
C SER A 75 -10.77 -0.26 -11.43
N VAL A 76 -9.55 -0.77 -11.50
CA VAL A 76 -8.76 -0.87 -12.73
C VAL A 76 -8.47 -2.35 -12.96
N PRO A 77 -8.87 -2.92 -14.11
CA PRO A 77 -8.60 -4.32 -14.42
C PRO A 77 -7.11 -4.62 -14.55
N GLY A 78 -6.70 -5.82 -14.16
CA GLY A 78 -5.33 -6.33 -14.35
C GLY A 78 -4.84 -7.15 -13.15
N ASP A 79 -3.75 -7.86 -13.35
CA ASP A 79 -3.19 -8.80 -12.39
C ASP A 79 -1.99 -8.23 -11.62
N ASP A 80 -1.31 -7.22 -12.17
CA ASP A 80 -0.13 -6.57 -11.57
C ASP A 80 -0.56 -5.42 -10.65
N PHE A 81 -1.23 -5.75 -9.53
CA PHE A 81 -1.85 -4.77 -8.63
C PHE A 81 -1.11 -4.59 -7.30
N LEU A 82 -0.06 -5.35 -7.00
CA LEU A 82 0.75 -5.11 -5.80
C LEU A 82 1.70 -3.93 -6.04
N THR A 83 1.11 -2.76 -6.00
CA THR A 83 1.75 -1.47 -6.32
C THR A 83 1.53 -0.46 -5.21
N LEU A 84 2.26 0.65 -5.30
CA LEU A 84 2.09 1.80 -4.43
C LEU A 84 2.10 3.09 -5.26
N ASN A 85 1.47 4.14 -4.70
CA ASN A 85 1.53 5.50 -5.22
C ASN A 85 2.33 6.36 -4.26
N ILE A 86 3.14 7.27 -4.77
CA ILE A 86 3.95 8.19 -3.97
C ILE A 86 3.59 9.62 -4.36
N PHE A 87 3.38 10.46 -3.34
CA PHE A 87 3.26 11.90 -3.50
C PHE A 87 4.39 12.56 -2.71
N THR A 88 5.16 13.43 -3.35
CA THR A 88 6.34 14.05 -2.74
C THR A 88 6.51 15.51 -3.14
N PRO A 89 6.86 16.40 -2.19
CA PRO A 89 7.22 17.78 -2.50
C PRO A 89 8.66 17.91 -3.01
N ALA A 90 9.47 16.86 -2.90
CA ALA A 90 10.90 16.88 -3.18
C ALA A 90 11.32 15.77 -4.17
N PRO A 91 10.73 15.69 -5.37
CA PRO A 91 11.11 14.67 -6.35
C PRO A 91 12.60 14.80 -6.69
N SER A 92 13.30 13.66 -6.72
CA SER A 92 14.73 13.57 -7.04
C SER A 92 15.68 14.29 -6.05
N ARG A 93 15.22 14.66 -4.86
CA ARG A 93 16.05 15.25 -3.79
C ARG A 93 16.42 14.21 -2.74
N THR A 94 17.36 13.34 -3.04
CA THR A 94 17.81 12.23 -2.17
C THR A 94 18.33 12.65 -0.78
N GLY A 95 18.55 13.92 -0.52
CA GLY A 95 19.01 14.43 0.78
C GLY A 95 17.96 15.18 1.58
N ALA A 96 16.70 15.24 1.11
CA ALA A 96 15.67 16.04 1.77
C ALA A 96 15.23 15.48 3.14
N ARG A 97 15.30 14.15 3.34
CA ARG A 97 14.99 13.46 4.59
C ARG A 97 13.66 13.87 5.22
N LEU A 98 12.63 13.92 4.39
CA LEU A 98 11.28 14.29 4.83
C LEU A 98 10.60 13.12 5.54
N PRO A 99 9.74 13.38 6.55
CA PRO A 99 8.91 12.34 7.16
C PRO A 99 8.01 11.69 6.12
N VAL A 100 7.73 10.40 6.31
CA VAL A 100 6.95 9.58 5.38
C VAL A 100 5.69 9.07 6.07
N LEU A 101 4.53 9.24 5.43
CA LEU A 101 3.28 8.61 5.83
C LEU A 101 2.94 7.49 4.83
N VAL A 102 2.93 6.25 5.28
CA VAL A 102 2.42 5.11 4.51
C VAL A 102 0.98 4.85 4.90
N TRP A 103 0.06 5.02 3.94
CA TRP A 103 -1.36 4.86 4.15
C TRP A 103 -1.86 3.50 3.71
N ILE A 104 -2.60 2.83 4.60
CA ILE A 104 -3.25 1.53 4.39
C ILE A 104 -4.76 1.78 4.36
N HIS A 105 -5.38 1.56 3.19
CA HIS A 105 -6.79 1.84 3.01
C HIS A 105 -7.70 0.85 3.77
N GLY A 106 -8.92 1.28 4.08
CA GLY A 106 -9.98 0.45 4.64
C GLY A 106 -10.76 -0.31 3.58
N GLY A 107 -11.96 -0.76 3.94
CA GLY A 107 -12.88 -1.49 3.07
C GLY A 107 -13.19 -2.91 3.55
N GLY A 108 -13.22 -3.15 4.88
CA GLY A 108 -13.62 -4.43 5.46
C GLY A 108 -12.76 -5.62 5.02
N TRP A 109 -11.49 -5.39 4.66
CA TRP A 109 -10.54 -6.37 4.09
C TRP A 109 -10.99 -7.00 2.76
N SER A 110 -12.15 -6.63 2.22
CA SER A 110 -12.73 -7.18 0.99
C SER A 110 -12.90 -6.17 -0.12
N SER A 111 -12.82 -4.87 0.17
CA SER A 111 -12.97 -3.77 -0.79
C SER A 111 -11.96 -2.66 -0.50
N GLY A 112 -12.13 -1.51 -1.14
CA GLY A 112 -11.21 -0.37 -1.04
C GLY A 112 -10.17 -0.35 -2.15
N SER A 113 -9.48 0.78 -2.29
CA SER A 113 -8.47 0.98 -3.32
C SER A 113 -7.44 2.02 -2.89
N HIS A 114 -6.16 1.70 -3.04
CA HIS A 114 -5.05 2.64 -2.86
C HIS A 114 -5.05 3.78 -3.90
N ASN A 115 -5.81 3.62 -4.98
CA ASN A 115 -6.00 4.62 -6.03
C ASN A 115 -7.12 5.61 -5.72
N SER A 116 -7.74 5.56 -4.53
CA SER A 116 -8.78 6.52 -4.16
C SER A 116 -8.23 7.96 -4.21
N PRO A 117 -8.94 8.90 -4.83
CA PRO A 117 -8.55 10.31 -4.84
C PRO A 117 -8.53 10.94 -3.43
N TRP A 118 -9.15 10.31 -2.44
CA TRP A 118 -9.08 10.73 -1.04
C TRP A 118 -7.68 10.58 -0.44
N TYR A 119 -6.83 9.75 -1.06
CA TYR A 119 -5.45 9.51 -0.61
C TYR A 119 -4.42 10.33 -1.39
N ASP A 120 -4.89 11.38 -2.11
CA ASP A 120 -4.00 12.37 -2.72
C ASP A 120 -3.15 13.07 -1.65
N GLY A 121 -1.84 12.95 -1.76
CA GLY A 121 -0.89 13.44 -0.77
C GLY A 121 -0.55 14.92 -0.87
N ALA A 122 -1.14 15.69 -1.80
CA ALA A 122 -0.74 17.07 -2.06
C ALA A 122 -0.86 17.98 -0.82
N ALA A 123 -1.88 17.75 0.04
CA ALA A 123 -2.04 18.50 1.28
C ALA A 123 -0.91 18.22 2.27
N PHE A 124 -0.50 16.98 2.44
CA PHE A 124 0.62 16.58 3.27
C PHE A 124 1.95 17.07 2.72
N ASN A 125 2.10 17.07 1.39
CA ASN A 125 3.30 17.56 0.73
C ASN A 125 3.55 19.05 1.00
N ARG A 126 2.50 19.87 1.10
CA ARG A 126 2.65 21.28 1.51
C ARG A 126 3.34 21.42 2.86
N ASP A 127 3.07 20.48 3.76
CA ASP A 127 3.64 20.46 5.12
C ASP A 127 4.94 19.67 5.19
N GLY A 128 5.50 19.27 4.03
CA GLY A 128 6.79 18.61 3.94
C GLY A 128 6.75 17.13 4.28
N VAL A 129 5.62 16.45 4.12
CA VAL A 129 5.47 15.00 4.34
C VAL A 129 5.38 14.29 3.00
N VAL A 130 6.19 13.26 2.78
CA VAL A 130 6.02 12.33 1.66
C VAL A 130 4.91 11.34 2.02
N THR A 131 3.95 11.12 1.11
CA THR A 131 2.89 10.13 1.34
C THR A 131 2.99 8.97 0.37
N VAL A 132 2.71 7.77 0.87
CA VAL A 132 2.71 6.52 0.11
C VAL A 132 1.40 5.81 0.37
N SER A 133 0.62 5.53 -0.67
CA SER A 133 -0.60 4.73 -0.59
C SER A 133 -0.33 3.35 -1.18
N ILE A 134 -0.61 2.27 -0.44
CA ILE A 134 -0.24 0.91 -0.83
C ILE A 134 -1.46 0.05 -1.18
N ALA A 135 -1.37 -0.73 -2.25
CA ALA A 135 -2.28 -1.84 -2.52
C ALA A 135 -1.87 -3.08 -1.72
N TYR A 136 -2.81 -3.96 -1.46
CA TYR A 136 -2.59 -5.27 -0.86
C TYR A 136 -3.72 -6.21 -1.27
N ARG A 137 -3.52 -7.52 -1.20
CA ARG A 137 -4.57 -8.51 -1.53
C ARG A 137 -5.76 -8.38 -0.60
N LEU A 138 -6.95 -8.51 -1.14
CA LEU A 138 -8.23 -8.40 -0.45
C LEU A 138 -8.98 -9.73 -0.46
N GLY A 139 -9.99 -9.82 0.41
CA GLY A 139 -10.88 -10.97 0.47
C GLY A 139 -10.15 -12.29 0.68
N PHE A 140 -10.61 -13.34 0.01
CA PHE A 140 -10.02 -14.67 0.15
C PHE A 140 -8.55 -14.71 -0.29
N ASP A 141 -8.17 -14.00 -1.35
CA ASP A 141 -6.79 -13.96 -1.83
C ASP A 141 -5.82 -13.41 -0.77
N GLY A 142 -6.26 -12.44 0.04
CA GLY A 142 -5.47 -11.82 1.10
C GLY A 142 -5.52 -12.55 2.44
N TYR A 143 -6.68 -13.06 2.82
CA TYR A 143 -6.94 -13.49 4.20
C TYR A 143 -7.43 -14.94 4.31
N GLY A 144 -7.97 -15.54 3.24
CA GLY A 144 -8.50 -16.89 3.25
C GLY A 144 -7.43 -17.96 3.49
N TRP A 145 -7.85 -19.12 4.00
CA TRP A 145 -6.97 -20.26 4.22
C TRP A 145 -6.79 -21.07 2.93
N VAL A 146 -5.54 -21.43 2.61
CA VAL A 146 -5.19 -22.29 1.47
C VAL A 146 -4.22 -23.37 1.92
N ASP A 147 -4.68 -24.61 1.96
CA ASP A 147 -3.82 -25.76 2.32
C ASP A 147 -2.66 -25.91 1.32
N GLY A 148 -1.46 -26.18 1.80
CA GLY A 148 -0.27 -26.39 0.97
C GLY A 148 0.41 -25.11 0.46
N SER A 149 -0.13 -23.94 0.75
CA SER A 149 0.56 -22.67 0.47
C SER A 149 1.72 -22.44 1.45
N ASP A 150 2.79 -21.80 0.99
CA ASP A 150 3.88 -21.30 1.84
C ASP A 150 3.44 -20.14 2.75
N ALA A 151 2.30 -19.52 2.43
CA ALA A 151 1.60 -18.52 3.22
C ALA A 151 0.11 -18.87 3.30
N PRO A 152 -0.30 -19.85 4.11
CA PRO A 152 -1.65 -20.40 4.06
C PRO A 152 -2.75 -19.37 4.42
N PHE A 153 -2.45 -18.30 5.12
CA PHE A 153 -3.37 -17.22 5.51
C PHE A 153 -2.65 -15.89 5.68
N ASN A 154 -3.40 -14.79 5.83
CA ASN A 154 -2.88 -13.43 6.08
C ASN A 154 -1.81 -12.97 5.07
N ARG A 155 -1.94 -13.37 3.82
CA ARG A 155 -1.03 -12.95 2.73
C ARG A 155 -1.04 -11.45 2.52
N ALA A 156 -2.18 -10.80 2.77
CA ALA A 156 -2.30 -9.34 2.73
C ALA A 156 -1.38 -8.64 3.73
N VAL A 157 -1.16 -9.22 4.91
CA VAL A 157 -0.20 -8.68 5.90
C VAL A 157 1.23 -8.80 5.36
N LEU A 158 1.55 -9.91 4.69
CA LEU A 158 2.85 -10.09 4.04
C LEU A 158 3.05 -9.10 2.89
N ASP A 159 2.00 -8.80 2.11
CA ASP A 159 2.04 -7.77 1.07
C ASP A 159 2.40 -6.40 1.67
N GLN A 160 1.77 -6.03 2.79
CA GLN A 160 2.03 -4.77 3.48
C GLN A 160 3.44 -4.72 4.07
N VAL A 161 3.93 -5.81 4.65
CA VAL A 161 5.33 -5.91 5.11
C VAL A 161 6.29 -5.68 3.94
N LEU A 162 6.07 -6.35 2.81
CA LEU A 162 6.91 -6.18 1.63
C LEU A 162 6.85 -4.76 1.04
N ALA A 163 5.67 -4.12 1.07
CA ALA A 163 5.54 -2.71 0.68
C ALA A 163 6.35 -1.79 1.61
N LEU A 164 6.36 -2.05 2.91
CA LEU A 164 7.18 -1.31 3.88
C LEU A 164 8.68 -1.57 3.70
N GLU A 165 9.08 -2.79 3.39
CA GLU A 165 10.46 -3.11 3.01
C GLU A 165 10.88 -2.33 1.75
N TRP A 166 10.00 -2.26 0.75
CA TRP A 166 10.21 -1.45 -0.43
C TRP A 166 10.38 0.05 -0.07
N VAL A 167 9.54 0.59 0.81
CA VAL A 167 9.64 1.98 1.30
C VAL A 167 11.00 2.20 1.97
N ARG A 168 11.41 1.34 2.90
CA ARG A 168 12.74 1.41 3.55
C ARG A 168 13.87 1.52 2.53
N ASP A 169 13.82 0.72 1.48
CA ASP A 169 14.93 0.58 0.53
C ASP A 169 14.94 1.68 -0.55
N ASN A 170 13.78 2.34 -0.81
CA ASN A 170 13.64 3.20 -1.98
C ASN A 170 13.18 4.64 -1.70
N ILE A 171 12.51 4.90 -0.57
CA ILE A 171 11.84 6.19 -0.35
C ILE A 171 12.78 7.39 -0.31
N ALA A 172 14.05 7.17 -0.02
CA ALA A 172 15.09 8.20 -0.07
C ALA A 172 15.24 8.81 -1.48
N CYS A 173 14.99 8.03 -2.53
CA CYS A 173 14.99 8.52 -3.93
C CYS A 173 13.86 9.52 -4.22
N PHE A 174 12.82 9.50 -3.39
CA PHE A 174 11.66 10.39 -3.45
C PHE A 174 11.71 11.50 -2.40
N GLY A 175 12.86 11.69 -1.73
CA GLY A 175 13.08 12.71 -0.72
C GLY A 175 12.62 12.33 0.68
N GLY A 176 12.09 11.12 0.90
CA GLY A 176 11.67 10.63 2.21
C GLY A 176 12.83 10.11 3.06
N ASP A 177 12.64 10.09 4.38
CA ASP A 177 13.55 9.45 5.33
C ASP A 177 13.01 8.07 5.73
N PRO A 178 13.70 6.96 5.39
CA PRO A 178 13.27 5.63 5.78
C PRO A 178 13.28 5.41 7.31
N GLY A 179 13.99 6.24 8.08
CA GLY A 179 13.99 6.22 9.55
C GLY A 179 12.80 6.97 10.18
N GLU A 180 12.06 7.76 9.40
CA GLU A 180 10.94 8.60 9.87
C GLU A 180 9.61 8.17 9.23
N VAL A 181 9.37 6.87 9.14
CA VAL A 181 8.15 6.29 8.59
C VAL A 181 7.06 6.18 9.64
N THR A 182 5.91 6.78 9.35
CA THR A 182 4.64 6.58 10.07
C THR A 182 3.73 5.71 9.23
N ILE A 183 3.21 4.62 9.77
CA ILE A 183 2.12 3.88 9.13
C ILE A 183 0.77 4.43 9.62
N GLY A 184 -0.18 4.62 8.71
CA GLY A 184 -1.52 5.07 9.04
C GLY A 184 -2.57 4.26 8.28
N GLY A 185 -3.74 4.11 8.86
CA GLY A 185 -4.85 3.44 8.18
C GLY A 185 -6.19 3.66 8.89
N GLN A 186 -7.26 3.54 8.15
CA GLN A 186 -8.62 3.72 8.62
C GLN A 186 -9.42 2.42 8.50
N SER A 187 -10.32 2.14 9.45
CA SER A 187 -11.19 0.95 9.45
C SER A 187 -10.36 -0.35 9.37
N ALA A 188 -10.59 -1.22 8.40
CA ALA A 188 -9.75 -2.40 8.15
C ALA A 188 -8.26 -2.06 7.98
N GLY A 189 -7.92 -0.91 7.38
CA GLY A 189 -6.55 -0.41 7.30
C GLY A 189 -5.98 -0.04 8.67
N GLY A 190 -6.79 0.56 9.55
CA GLY A 190 -6.44 0.78 10.96
C GLY A 190 -6.22 -0.54 11.72
N GLY A 191 -7.04 -1.56 11.45
CA GLY A 191 -6.84 -2.91 11.96
C GLY A 191 -5.52 -3.52 11.49
N ASN A 192 -5.19 -3.37 10.20
CA ASN A 192 -3.90 -3.82 9.67
C ASN A 192 -2.70 -3.10 10.33
N VAL A 193 -2.83 -1.79 10.62
CA VAL A 193 -1.81 -1.06 11.41
C VAL A 193 -1.59 -1.72 12.76
N MET A 194 -2.66 -2.07 13.48
CA MET A 194 -2.55 -2.75 14.77
C MET A 194 -1.86 -4.12 14.65
N VAL A 195 -2.18 -4.89 13.60
CA VAL A 195 -1.52 -6.18 13.30
C VAL A 195 -0.03 -5.96 13.01
N LEU A 196 0.32 -4.97 12.19
CA LEU A 196 1.72 -4.67 11.85
C LEU A 196 2.54 -4.26 13.08
N MET A 197 1.96 -3.55 14.05
CA MET A 197 2.64 -3.20 15.31
C MET A 197 3.05 -4.44 16.13
N THR A 198 2.35 -5.55 15.98
CA THR A 198 2.65 -6.82 16.66
C THR A 198 3.39 -7.82 15.78
N CYS A 199 3.52 -7.55 14.49
CA CYS A 199 4.16 -8.45 13.52
C CYS A 199 5.70 -8.39 13.64
N PRO A 200 6.39 -9.51 13.98
CA PRO A 200 7.85 -9.51 14.10
C PRO A 200 8.57 -9.13 12.79
N ARG A 201 7.99 -9.46 11.64
CA ARG A 201 8.54 -9.12 10.31
C ARG A 201 8.48 -7.62 9.98
N ALA A 202 7.58 -6.88 10.63
CA ALA A 202 7.46 -5.43 10.43
C ALA A 202 8.38 -4.62 11.36
N ARG A 203 9.15 -5.28 12.24
CA ARG A 203 10.03 -4.60 13.20
C ARG A 203 11.08 -3.76 12.47
N GLY A 204 11.17 -2.48 12.85
CA GLY A 204 12.13 -1.54 12.29
C GLY A 204 11.74 -0.96 10.93
N LEU A 205 10.56 -1.28 10.39
CA LEU A 205 10.07 -0.71 9.13
C LEU A 205 9.30 0.61 9.31
N PHE A 206 8.92 0.95 10.54
CA PHE A 206 8.27 2.22 10.90
C PHE A 206 8.60 2.60 12.34
N CYS A 207 8.46 3.88 12.67
CA CYS A 207 8.71 4.43 13.99
C CYS A 207 7.45 5.00 14.67
N ARG A 208 6.34 5.20 13.92
CA ARG A 208 5.06 5.69 14.44
C ARG A 208 3.90 4.99 13.75
N ALA A 209 2.74 4.94 14.42
CA ALA A 209 1.53 4.32 13.91
C ALA A 209 0.29 5.17 14.24
N ILE A 210 -0.66 5.23 13.31
CA ILE A 210 -1.95 5.90 13.43
C ILE A 210 -3.03 4.89 13.03
N SER A 211 -3.84 4.44 13.97
CA SER A 211 -5.01 3.59 13.69
C SER A 211 -6.27 4.41 13.89
N ASP A 212 -6.95 4.73 12.79
CA ASP A 212 -8.23 5.43 12.82
C ASP A 212 -9.36 4.42 12.67
N SER A 213 -10.23 4.34 13.69
CA SER A 213 -11.39 3.45 13.71
C SER A 213 -11.04 1.98 13.41
N GLY A 214 -9.80 1.58 13.75
CA GLY A 214 -9.32 0.22 13.53
C GLY A 214 -9.90 -0.76 14.55
N ALA A 215 -10.24 -1.96 14.08
CA ALA A 215 -10.57 -3.09 14.91
C ALA A 215 -9.83 -4.33 14.42
N VAL A 216 -9.49 -5.21 15.34
CA VAL A 216 -8.91 -6.52 15.03
C VAL A 216 -9.83 -7.58 15.61
N THR A 217 -10.22 -8.53 14.77
CA THR A 217 -10.93 -9.72 15.21
C THR A 217 -9.99 -10.90 15.12
N ASP A 218 -9.80 -11.60 16.23
CA ASP A 218 -9.07 -12.86 16.26
C ASP A 218 -10.05 -13.98 15.89
N ILE A 219 -9.76 -14.68 14.79
CA ILE A 219 -10.52 -15.84 14.35
C ILE A 219 -9.59 -17.06 14.47
N PRO A 220 -9.96 -18.08 15.25
CA PRO A 220 -9.15 -19.29 15.38
C PRO A 220 -8.82 -19.93 14.02
N ALA A 221 -7.59 -20.38 13.84
CA ALA A 221 -7.10 -20.89 12.56
C ALA A 221 -7.88 -22.12 12.06
N ASP A 222 -8.37 -22.96 12.96
CA ASP A 222 -9.21 -24.11 12.66
C ASP A 222 -10.58 -23.69 12.10
N ALA A 223 -11.19 -22.62 12.63
CA ALA A 223 -12.43 -22.07 12.12
C ALA A 223 -12.25 -21.51 10.70
N VAL A 224 -11.20 -20.73 10.46
CA VAL A 224 -10.88 -20.22 9.12
C VAL A 224 -10.64 -21.35 8.13
N ARG A 225 -9.93 -22.40 8.56
CA ARG A 225 -9.65 -23.56 7.73
C ARG A 225 -10.90 -24.38 7.42
N SER A 226 -11.83 -24.52 8.37
CA SER A 226 -13.11 -25.20 8.15
C SER A 226 -13.93 -24.46 7.09
N THR A 227 -14.12 -23.15 7.25
CA THR A 227 -14.86 -22.32 6.31
C THR A 227 -14.26 -22.39 4.89
N ALA A 228 -12.94 -22.39 4.77
CA ALA A 228 -12.28 -22.47 3.46
C ALA A 228 -12.48 -23.82 2.75
N ARG A 229 -12.81 -24.89 3.48
CA ARG A 229 -13.11 -26.22 2.89
C ARG A 229 -14.55 -26.39 2.45
N GLU A 230 -15.43 -25.51 2.90
CA GLU A 230 -16.85 -25.49 2.54
C GLU A 230 -17.13 -24.64 1.30
N MET A 231 -16.16 -23.82 0.86
CA MET A 231 -16.21 -22.99 -0.35
C MET A 231 -15.71 -23.73 -1.59
#